data_a345e7a2ee48c86cc435bd90770cad8e
#
_entry.id   a345e7a2ee48c86cc435bd90770cad8e
#
_cell.length_a   1.000
_cell.length_b   1.000
_cell.length_c   1.000
_cell.angle_alpha   90.00
_cell.angle_beta   90.00
_cell.angle_gamma   90.00
#
_symmetry.space_group_name_H-M   'P 1'
#
loop_
_entity.id
_entity.type
_entity.pdbx_description
1 polymer ?
#
loop_
_entity_poly.entity_id
_entity_poly.type
_entity_poly.pdbx_seq_one_letter_code
_entity_poly.pdbx_strand_id
1 'polypeptide(L)'
;KPGDALARFGANMLPLDHASAGKTSPIFNYPYVRSREALETMRRQDEWDPCHGLKLRYINPVDGGFAMTTIASFLQLIPKDFATSPYRSTDATVYVAVEGTGKTIIGDVTVDWKPRDVFVVPSWHRVSHRPDADAVLFSCSDRAAQEKLGLFREDRGNGPVTSGGSA
;
A
#
# COMPACT_ATOMS: atom_id res chain seq x y z
N LYS A 1 5.62 7.06 27.07
CA LYS A 1 6.86 7.81 26.72
C LYS A 1 7.03 7.81 25.20
N PRO A 2 7.65 8.83 24.59
CA PRO A 2 7.96 8.80 23.16
C PRO A 2 8.75 7.54 22.79
N GLY A 3 8.35 6.86 21.71
CA GLY A 3 8.99 5.62 21.25
C GLY A 3 8.57 4.32 21.94
N ASP A 4 7.85 4.39 23.05
CA ASP A 4 7.46 3.21 23.82
C ASP A 4 6.56 2.24 23.01
N ALA A 5 5.58 2.75 22.30
CA ALA A 5 4.71 1.95 21.46
C ALA A 5 5.48 1.25 20.33
N LEU A 6 6.42 1.97 19.68
CA LEU A 6 7.25 1.38 18.63
C LEU A 6 8.19 0.32 19.18
N ALA A 7 8.76 0.53 20.37
CA ALA A 7 9.66 -0.44 21.00
C ALA A 7 8.94 -1.76 21.32
N ARG A 8 7.71 -1.69 21.80
CA ARG A 8 6.90 -2.87 22.13
C ARG A 8 6.29 -3.51 20.90
N PHE A 9 5.34 -2.82 20.27
CA PHE A 9 4.55 -3.36 19.16
C PHE A 9 5.35 -3.46 17.87
N GLY A 10 6.30 -2.56 17.63
CA GLY A 10 7.18 -2.63 16.46
C GLY A 10 8.23 -3.76 16.53
N ALA A 11 8.41 -4.38 17.68
CA ALA A 11 9.24 -5.57 17.87
C ALA A 11 8.41 -6.86 17.90
N ASN A 12 7.17 -6.84 17.45
CA ASN A 12 6.22 -7.97 17.46
C ASN A 12 5.94 -8.52 18.88
N MET A 13 6.00 -7.65 19.88
CA MET A 13 5.71 -8.01 21.28
C MET A 13 4.46 -7.28 21.76
N LEU A 14 3.60 -8.01 22.46
CA LEU A 14 2.41 -7.49 23.10
C LEU A 14 2.58 -7.62 24.62
N PRO A 15 2.27 -6.58 25.43
CA PRO A 15 2.24 -6.71 26.88
C PRO A 15 1.27 -7.82 27.30
N LEU A 16 1.63 -8.63 28.32
CA LEU A 16 0.84 -9.78 28.76
C LEU A 16 -0.62 -9.42 29.09
N ASP A 17 -0.81 -8.30 29.75
CA ASP A 17 -2.13 -7.80 30.18
C ASP A 17 -2.70 -6.74 29.23
N HIS A 18 -2.33 -6.78 27.95
CA HIS A 18 -2.83 -5.80 26.99
C HIS A 18 -4.32 -5.96 26.73
N ALA A 19 -5.09 -4.97 27.16
CA ALA A 19 -6.47 -4.78 26.71
C ALA A 19 -6.49 -3.81 25.54
N SER A 20 -6.97 -4.25 24.37
CA SER A 20 -7.11 -3.36 23.23
C SER A 20 -8.14 -2.29 23.50
N ALA A 21 -7.70 -1.04 23.64
CA ALA A 21 -8.58 0.11 23.89
C ALA A 21 -9.11 0.76 22.59
N GLY A 22 -8.68 0.29 21.41
CA GLY A 22 -9.03 0.92 20.14
C GLY A 22 -8.87 0.00 18.93
N LYS A 23 -9.45 0.44 17.82
CA LYS A 23 -9.42 -0.25 16.51
C LYS A 23 -8.31 0.26 15.58
N THR A 24 -7.46 1.15 16.08
CA THR A 24 -6.33 1.72 15.35
C THR A 24 -5.01 1.19 15.89
N SER A 25 -3.97 1.22 15.07
CA SER A 25 -2.64 0.83 15.50
C SER A 25 -2.17 1.64 16.70
N PRO A 26 -1.58 1.02 17.72
CA PRO A 26 -0.90 1.71 18.81
C PRO A 26 0.40 2.39 18.37
N ILE A 27 0.93 2.03 17.20
CA ILE A 27 2.11 2.64 16.60
C ILE A 27 1.67 3.85 15.78
N PHE A 28 2.19 5.03 16.12
CA PHE A 28 1.95 6.25 15.36
C PHE A 28 2.94 6.43 14.19
N ASN A 29 4.16 5.96 14.36
CA ASN A 29 5.23 6.12 13.37
C ASN A 29 5.72 4.76 12.87
N TYR A 30 5.67 4.58 11.57
CA TYR A 30 6.24 3.45 10.84
C TYR A 30 7.52 3.95 10.13
N PRO A 31 8.73 3.71 10.68
CA PRO A 31 9.95 4.27 10.13
C PRO A 31 10.17 3.83 8.69
N TYR A 32 10.36 4.80 7.79
CA TYR A 32 10.53 4.55 6.36
C TYR A 32 11.67 3.59 6.06
N VAL A 33 12.80 3.73 6.75
CA VAL A 33 13.98 2.88 6.56
C VAL A 33 13.63 1.39 6.69
N ARG A 34 12.85 1.02 7.70
CA ARG A 34 12.41 -0.38 7.90
C ARG A 34 11.47 -0.86 6.79
N SER A 35 10.54 -0.03 6.38
CA SER A 35 9.60 -0.36 5.31
C SER A 35 10.32 -0.49 3.96
N ARG A 36 11.31 0.37 3.72
CA ARG A 36 12.14 0.34 2.51
C ARG A 36 13.02 -0.91 2.46
N GLU A 37 13.62 -1.28 3.59
CA GLU A 37 14.40 -2.51 3.74
C GLU A 37 13.56 -3.77 3.50
N ALA A 38 12.32 -3.79 4.00
CA ALA A 38 11.38 -4.89 3.75
C ALA A 38 11.10 -5.06 2.26
N LEU A 39 10.88 -3.97 1.52
CA LEU A 39 10.69 -4.00 0.06
C LEU A 39 11.94 -4.50 -0.68
N GLU A 40 13.14 -4.10 -0.27
CA GLU A 40 14.39 -4.60 -0.85
C GLU A 40 14.61 -6.10 -0.56
N THR A 41 14.18 -6.56 0.59
CA THR A 41 14.24 -8.00 0.91
C THR A 41 13.29 -8.79 0.02
N MET A 42 12.08 -8.28 -0.21
CA MET A 42 11.13 -8.89 -1.15
C MET A 42 11.61 -8.84 -2.60
N ARG A 43 12.35 -7.78 -2.98
CA ARG A 43 12.90 -7.65 -4.34
C ARG A 43 13.80 -8.82 -4.75
N ARG A 44 14.42 -9.48 -3.80
CA ARG A 44 15.29 -10.64 -4.02
C ARG A 44 14.50 -11.91 -4.37
N GLN A 45 13.18 -11.88 -4.22
CA GLN A 45 12.29 -12.96 -4.62
C GLN A 45 12.00 -12.84 -6.13
N ASP A 46 11.83 -13.96 -6.81
CA ASP A 46 11.73 -14.01 -8.26
C ASP A 46 10.32 -13.63 -8.80
N GLU A 47 9.31 -13.57 -7.92
CA GLU A 47 7.93 -13.30 -8.33
C GLU A 47 7.46 -11.94 -7.81
N TRP A 48 7.18 -11.02 -8.73
CA TRP A 48 6.56 -9.71 -8.45
C TRP A 48 5.13 -9.69 -8.98
N ASP A 49 4.25 -9.02 -8.23
CA ASP A 49 2.86 -8.87 -8.68
C ASP A 49 2.80 -8.05 -9.98
N PRO A 50 2.15 -8.57 -11.05
CA PRO A 50 2.13 -7.87 -12.33
C PRO A 50 1.50 -6.48 -12.28
N CYS A 51 0.51 -6.27 -11.41
CA CYS A 51 -0.21 -4.99 -11.30
C CYS A 51 0.44 -4.04 -10.28
N HIS A 52 1.19 -4.58 -9.33
CA HIS A 52 1.67 -3.81 -8.19
C HIS A 52 3.20 -3.82 -8.03
N GLY A 53 3.94 -4.70 -8.72
CA GLY A 53 5.35 -4.91 -8.42
C GLY A 53 5.52 -5.46 -7.00
N LEU A 54 6.20 -4.71 -6.15
CA LEU A 54 6.40 -5.06 -4.74
C LEU A 54 5.60 -4.08 -3.88
N LYS A 55 4.48 -4.51 -3.30
CA LYS A 55 3.59 -3.66 -2.52
C LYS A 55 3.32 -4.24 -1.15
N LEU A 56 3.59 -3.47 -0.13
CA LEU A 56 3.35 -3.81 1.28
C LEU A 56 2.26 -2.91 1.86
N ARG A 57 1.44 -3.48 2.72
CA ARG A 57 0.44 -2.78 3.52
C ARG A 57 0.99 -2.47 4.90
N TYR A 58 0.78 -1.26 5.38
CA TYR A 58 0.98 -0.93 6.79
C TYR A 58 -0.12 -1.57 7.65
N ILE A 59 0.28 -2.30 8.67
CA ILE A 59 -0.63 -3.07 9.50
C ILE A 59 -0.69 -2.55 10.93
N ASN A 60 -1.81 -2.82 11.60
CA ASN A 60 -1.89 -2.76 13.04
C ASN A 60 -1.17 -3.99 13.62
N PRO A 61 -0.09 -3.83 14.39
CA PRO A 61 0.69 -4.96 14.91
C PRO A 61 -0.06 -5.81 15.95
N VAL A 62 -1.19 -5.33 16.46
CA VAL A 62 -1.99 -6.06 17.45
C VAL A 62 -2.83 -7.16 16.81
N ASP A 63 -3.39 -6.90 15.64
CA ASP A 63 -4.34 -7.81 14.98
C ASP A 63 -4.00 -8.13 13.50
N GLY A 64 -2.96 -7.50 12.95
CA GLY A 64 -2.59 -7.67 11.56
C GLY A 64 -3.52 -6.97 10.56
N GLY A 65 -4.54 -6.28 11.04
CA GLY A 65 -5.47 -5.49 10.24
C GLY A 65 -4.85 -4.20 9.68
N PHE A 66 -5.68 -3.32 9.14
CA PHE A 66 -5.23 -2.01 8.68
C PHE A 66 -4.76 -1.15 9.85
N ALA A 67 -3.71 -0.35 9.65
CA ALA A 67 -3.19 0.56 10.67
C ALA A 67 -4.23 1.59 11.15
N MET A 68 -5.14 2.00 10.27
CA MET A 68 -6.28 2.86 10.59
C MET A 68 -7.60 2.18 10.20
N THR A 69 -8.67 2.55 10.88
CA THR A 69 -9.97 1.88 10.76
C THR A 69 -10.60 2.02 9.38
N THR A 70 -10.41 3.17 8.73
CA THR A 70 -11.08 3.55 7.48
C THR A 70 -10.13 3.78 6.31
N ILE A 71 -8.85 3.99 6.59
CA ILE A 71 -7.83 4.29 5.59
C ILE A 71 -6.80 3.15 5.55
N ALA A 72 -6.59 2.60 4.38
CA ALA A 72 -5.49 1.69 4.08
C ALA A 72 -4.28 2.49 3.62
N SER A 73 -3.09 2.13 4.08
CA SER A 73 -1.83 2.75 3.67
C SER A 73 -0.87 1.68 3.15
N PHE A 74 -0.15 2.01 2.07
CA PHE A 74 0.74 1.08 1.38
C PHE A 74 2.06 1.76 1.04
N LEU A 75 3.09 0.94 0.93
CA LEU A 75 4.35 1.31 0.31
C LEU A 75 4.64 0.33 -0.83
N GLN A 76 5.00 0.86 -1.99
CA GLN A 76 5.17 0.10 -3.22
C GLN A 76 6.53 0.43 -3.83
N LEU A 77 7.33 -0.59 -4.13
CA LEU A 77 8.54 -0.48 -4.94
C LEU A 77 8.23 -1.01 -6.34
N ILE A 78 8.50 -0.19 -7.33
CA ILE A 78 8.42 -0.55 -8.74
C ILE A 78 9.85 -0.46 -9.29
N PRO A 79 10.50 -1.58 -9.57
CA PRO A 79 11.85 -1.57 -10.11
C PRO A 79 11.92 -0.91 -11.47
N LYS A 80 13.08 -0.35 -11.82
CA LYS A 80 13.37 0.15 -13.16
C LYS A 80 13.03 -0.91 -14.20
N ASP A 81 12.49 -0.50 -15.32
CA ASP A 81 12.10 -1.35 -16.46
C ASP A 81 10.92 -2.30 -16.18
N PHE A 82 10.32 -2.27 -14.97
CA PHE A 82 9.11 -2.99 -14.66
C PHE A 82 7.87 -2.11 -14.86
N ALA A 83 7.19 -2.27 -15.98
CA ALA A 83 5.89 -1.62 -16.20
C ALA A 83 4.78 -2.48 -15.58
N THR A 84 3.97 -1.90 -14.70
CA THR A 84 2.85 -2.64 -14.11
C THR A 84 1.74 -2.88 -15.13
N SER A 85 1.07 -4.03 -15.03
CA SER A 85 -0.15 -4.31 -15.80
C SER A 85 -1.30 -3.41 -15.33
N PRO A 86 -2.17 -2.96 -16.25
CA PRO A 86 -3.31 -2.14 -15.86
C PRO A 86 -4.29 -2.91 -14.98
N TYR A 87 -4.75 -2.28 -13.89
CA TYR A 87 -5.81 -2.77 -13.03
C TYR A 87 -6.74 -1.61 -12.63
N ARG A 88 -7.88 -1.93 -12.04
CA ARG A 88 -8.79 -0.95 -11.42
C ARG A 88 -9.40 -1.52 -10.16
N SER A 89 -9.75 -0.65 -9.23
CA SER A 89 -10.41 -1.01 -7.97
C SER A 89 -11.45 0.04 -7.57
N THR A 90 -12.34 -0.33 -6.69
CA THR A 90 -13.42 0.56 -6.23
C THR A 90 -12.91 1.62 -5.26
N ASP A 91 -11.77 1.43 -4.61
CA ASP A 91 -11.18 2.43 -3.73
C ASP A 91 -10.55 3.58 -4.54
N ALA A 92 -10.73 4.80 -4.04
CA ALA A 92 -10.01 5.96 -4.54
C ALA A 92 -8.65 6.04 -3.84
N THR A 93 -7.57 6.17 -4.61
CA THR A 93 -6.21 6.11 -4.08
C THR A 93 -5.45 7.39 -4.32
N VAL A 94 -4.86 7.94 -3.26
CA VAL A 94 -3.89 9.04 -3.32
C VAL A 94 -2.50 8.45 -3.30
N TYR A 95 -1.67 8.81 -4.26
CA TYR A 95 -0.27 8.41 -4.36
C TYR A 95 0.66 9.58 -4.06
N VAL A 96 1.78 9.29 -3.42
CA VAL A 96 2.90 10.19 -3.20
C VAL A 96 4.16 9.53 -3.75
N ALA A 97 4.85 10.17 -4.67
CA ALA A 97 6.15 9.73 -5.13
C ALA A 97 7.20 10.00 -4.03
N VAL A 98 7.78 8.93 -3.48
CA VAL A 98 8.79 9.01 -2.42
C VAL A 98 10.19 9.00 -3.01
N GLU A 99 10.45 8.04 -3.91
CA GLU A 99 11.73 7.89 -4.60
C GLU A 99 11.50 7.67 -6.10
N GLY A 100 12.49 8.04 -6.91
CA GLY A 100 12.47 7.80 -8.34
C GLY A 100 11.58 8.76 -9.12
N THR A 101 11.50 8.53 -10.42
CA THR A 101 10.68 9.28 -11.37
C THR A 101 9.94 8.29 -12.29
N GLY A 102 8.87 8.74 -12.90
CA GLY A 102 8.13 7.90 -13.83
C GLY A 102 6.79 8.50 -14.24
N LYS A 103 5.95 7.65 -14.81
CA LYS A 103 4.62 8.00 -15.30
C LYS A 103 3.58 7.06 -14.75
N THR A 104 2.40 7.60 -14.49
CA THR A 104 1.19 6.81 -14.19
C THR A 104 0.16 7.09 -15.26
N ILE A 105 -0.39 6.03 -15.85
CA ILE A 105 -1.46 6.10 -16.82
C ILE A 105 -2.76 5.81 -16.06
N ILE A 106 -3.70 6.75 -16.08
CA ILE A 106 -5.00 6.67 -15.40
C ILE A 106 -6.09 6.84 -16.45
N GLY A 107 -6.70 5.75 -16.89
CA GLY A 107 -7.57 5.79 -18.07
C GLY A 107 -6.81 6.32 -19.29
N ASP A 108 -7.26 7.46 -19.81
CA ASP A 108 -6.64 8.13 -20.97
C ASP A 108 -5.66 9.25 -20.57
N VAL A 109 -5.45 9.47 -19.28
CA VAL A 109 -4.59 10.53 -18.77
C VAL A 109 -3.24 9.95 -18.34
N THR A 110 -2.15 10.62 -18.74
CA THR A 110 -0.80 10.31 -18.28
C THR A 110 -0.33 11.41 -17.35
N VAL A 111 0.12 11.01 -16.16
CA VAL A 111 0.68 11.90 -15.13
C VAL A 111 2.16 11.55 -14.97
N ASP A 112 3.03 12.51 -15.29
CA ASP A 112 4.46 12.43 -14.95
C ASP A 112 4.65 12.82 -13.49
N TRP A 113 5.53 12.13 -12.78
CA TRP A 113 5.80 12.40 -11.37
C TRP A 113 7.28 12.24 -11.02
N LYS A 114 7.68 12.98 -10.01
CA LYS A 114 9.00 12.99 -9.37
C LYS A 114 8.83 13.00 -7.84
N PRO A 115 9.89 12.83 -7.06
CA PRO A 115 9.81 12.82 -5.60
C PRO A 115 9.08 14.05 -5.04
N ARG A 116 8.12 13.82 -4.13
CA ARG A 116 7.20 14.74 -3.47
C ARG A 116 5.96 15.12 -4.28
N ASP A 117 5.83 14.66 -5.53
CA ASP A 117 4.59 14.86 -6.27
C ASP A 117 3.48 13.98 -5.69
N VAL A 118 2.26 14.49 -5.73
CA VAL A 118 1.04 13.83 -5.26
C VAL A 118 0.07 13.76 -6.42
N PHE A 119 -0.52 12.59 -6.64
CA PHE A 119 -1.57 12.40 -7.64
C PHE A 119 -2.65 11.46 -7.12
N VAL A 120 -3.81 11.50 -7.77
CA VAL A 120 -4.98 10.72 -7.36
C VAL A 120 -5.41 9.79 -8.48
N VAL A 121 -5.70 8.55 -8.12
CA VAL A 121 -6.41 7.60 -8.97
C VAL A 121 -7.85 7.52 -8.47
N PRO A 122 -8.83 8.03 -9.23
CA PRO A 122 -10.23 7.94 -8.84
C PRO A 122 -10.73 6.49 -8.84
N SER A 123 -11.80 6.25 -8.06
CA SER A 123 -12.48 4.96 -8.03
C SER A 123 -12.75 4.42 -9.44
N TRP A 124 -12.48 3.16 -9.64
CA TRP A 124 -12.77 2.38 -10.84
C TRP A 124 -12.05 2.82 -12.13
N HIS A 125 -11.03 3.69 -12.05
CA HIS A 125 -10.17 4.02 -13.18
C HIS A 125 -9.05 3.00 -13.33
N ARG A 126 -8.79 2.57 -14.57
CA ARG A 126 -7.62 1.72 -14.86
C ARG A 126 -6.34 2.50 -14.60
N VAL A 127 -5.43 1.89 -13.89
CA VAL A 127 -4.15 2.47 -13.53
C VAL A 127 -3.00 1.53 -13.84
N SER A 128 -1.91 2.07 -14.36
CA SER A 128 -0.62 1.40 -14.48
C SER A 128 0.51 2.38 -14.28
N HIS A 129 1.64 1.88 -13.79
CA HIS A 129 2.83 2.70 -13.49
C HIS A 129 3.99 2.28 -14.40
N ARG A 130 4.76 3.25 -14.86
CA ARG A 130 5.98 3.07 -15.68
C ARG A 130 7.10 3.91 -15.08
N PRO A 131 7.99 3.32 -14.27
CA PRO A 131 9.10 4.04 -13.67
C PRO A 131 10.23 4.22 -14.68
N ASP A 132 10.92 5.37 -14.62
CA ASP A 132 12.15 5.64 -15.39
C ASP A 132 13.40 5.18 -14.63
N ALA A 133 13.29 5.05 -13.31
CA ALA A 133 14.27 4.51 -12.37
C ALA A 133 13.54 3.71 -11.30
N ASP A 134 14.28 2.99 -10.44
CA ASP A 134 13.65 2.36 -9.26
C ASP A 134 12.82 3.41 -8.52
N ALA A 135 11.55 3.11 -8.31
CA ALA A 135 10.60 4.08 -7.77
C ALA A 135 9.88 3.52 -6.54
N VAL A 136 9.72 4.37 -5.54
CA VAL A 136 8.92 4.06 -4.36
C VAL A 136 7.73 5.01 -4.31
N LEU A 137 6.54 4.43 -4.31
CA LEU A 137 5.28 5.14 -4.15
C LEU A 137 4.67 4.79 -2.78
N PHE A 138 4.35 5.81 -2.00
CA PHE A 138 3.43 5.67 -0.87
C PHE A 138 2.02 5.89 -1.38
N SER A 139 1.04 5.15 -0.85
CA SER A 139 -0.36 5.39 -1.19
C SER A 139 -1.27 5.21 0.01
N CYS A 140 -2.39 5.92 -0.01
CA CYS A 140 -3.49 5.73 0.93
C CYS A 140 -4.83 5.74 0.20
N SER A 141 -5.77 4.92 0.70
CA SER A 141 -7.10 4.79 0.10
C SER A 141 -8.17 4.46 1.15
N ASP A 142 -9.43 4.55 0.77
CA ASP A 142 -10.56 4.14 1.58
C ASP A 142 -10.83 2.62 1.56
N ARG A 143 -9.90 1.83 1.02
CA ARG A 143 -10.01 0.37 0.92
C ARG A 143 -10.37 -0.29 2.26
N ALA A 144 -9.79 0.19 3.37
CA ALA A 144 -10.07 -0.37 4.70
C ALA A 144 -11.55 -0.26 5.10
N ALA A 145 -12.22 0.83 4.73
CA ALA A 145 -13.65 0.99 4.93
C ALA A 145 -14.45 0.12 3.94
N GLN A 146 -14.07 0.12 2.68
CA GLN A 146 -14.77 -0.64 1.64
C GLN A 146 -14.72 -2.15 1.88
N GLU A 147 -13.58 -2.70 2.32
CA GLU A 147 -13.47 -4.12 2.66
C GLU A 147 -14.39 -4.50 3.82
N LYS A 148 -14.44 -3.68 4.89
CA LYS A 148 -15.33 -3.92 6.03
C LYS A 148 -16.82 -3.85 5.68
N LEU A 149 -17.17 -3.05 4.71
CA LEU A 149 -18.55 -2.90 4.20
C LEU A 149 -18.91 -3.89 3.08
N GLY A 150 -17.95 -4.72 2.64
CA GLY A 150 -18.15 -5.65 1.53
C GLY A 150 -18.27 -4.96 0.17
N LEU A 151 -17.78 -3.73 0.04
CA LEU A 151 -17.88 -2.91 -1.19
C LEU A 151 -16.63 -3.01 -2.07
N PHE A 152 -15.51 -3.45 -1.53
CA PHE A 152 -14.25 -3.52 -2.29
C PHE A 152 -14.35 -4.52 -3.45
N ARG A 153 -13.96 -4.06 -4.63
CA ARG A 153 -13.82 -4.87 -5.87
C ARG A 153 -12.54 -4.46 -6.57
N GLU A 154 -11.87 -5.43 -7.18
CA GLU A 154 -10.69 -5.22 -8.01
C GLU A 154 -10.82 -6.01 -9.31
N ASP A 155 -10.40 -5.40 -10.43
CA ASP A 155 -10.33 -6.03 -11.74
C ASP A 155 -8.92 -5.87 -12.32
N ARG A 156 -8.22 -6.99 -12.45
CA ARG A 156 -6.84 -7.08 -12.94
C ARG A 156 -6.73 -7.45 -14.42
N GLY A 157 -7.74 -7.14 -15.22
CA GLY A 157 -7.79 -7.52 -16.64
C GLY A 157 -8.34 -8.94 -16.80
N ASN A 158 -7.75 -9.80 -17.60
CA ASN A 158 -8.30 -11.10 -18.00
C ASN A 158 -8.39 -12.19 -16.90
N GLY A 159 -8.44 -11.82 -15.63
CA GLY A 159 -8.63 -12.73 -14.51
C GLY A 159 -10.02 -12.61 -13.87
N PRO A 160 -10.50 -13.65 -13.16
CA PRO A 160 -11.77 -13.57 -12.44
C PRO A 160 -11.72 -12.47 -11.38
N VAL A 161 -12.85 -11.78 -11.18
CA VAL A 161 -13.03 -10.80 -10.09
C VAL A 161 -12.87 -11.54 -8.76
N THR A 162 -11.76 -11.38 -8.09
CA THR A 162 -11.61 -11.91 -6.74
C THR A 162 -12.37 -10.99 -5.79
N SER A 163 -13.57 -11.41 -5.40
CA SER A 163 -14.22 -10.86 -4.22
C SER A 163 -13.39 -11.28 -3.01
N GLY A 164 -12.68 -10.35 -2.41
CA GLY A 164 -11.98 -10.59 -1.15
C GLY A 164 -13.00 -10.88 -0.05
N GLY A 165 -13.37 -12.14 0.06
CA GLY A 165 -14.10 -12.70 1.18
C GLY A 165 -13.15 -13.65 1.89
N SER A 166 -12.66 -13.27 3.03
CA SER A 166 -12.13 -14.21 4.00
C SER A 166 -12.66 -13.84 5.36
N ALA A 167 -13.24 -14.84 5.95
CA ALA A 167 -13.71 -14.88 7.32
C ALA A 167 -12.67 -14.46 8.35
#